data_56201eb9f803061d4a4cac4e0b46b006
#
_entry.id   56201eb9f803061d4a4cac4e0b46b006
#
_cell.length_a   1.000
_cell.length_b   1.000
_cell.length_c   1.000
_cell.angle_alpha   90.00
_cell.angle_beta   90.00
_cell.angle_gamma   90.00
#
_symmetry.space_group_name_H-M   'P 1'
#
loop_
_entity.id
_entity.type
_entity.pdbx_description
1 polymer ?
#
loop_
_entity_poly.entity_id
_entity_poly.type
_entity_poly.pdbx_seq_one_letter_code
_entity_poly.pdbx_strand_id
1 'polypeptide(L)'
;MEKNRADVQICGNNYVLSSDKSEERIKEIAKYVDEQMRYTSTMLNANPNYKSAVLTALNIAEKLYENGDALMKLQTENYQLDNDVKHYIAMWEQAKKQVTDLKNKMSTEVDRQSQNTEDLKKMQDKLNEMESAYFDLQMENVNLKNEIKSMKRLNFEDEL
;
A
#
# COMPACT_ATOMS: atom_id res chain seq x y z
N MET A 1 -51.38 -3.62 0.85
CA MET A 1 -50.47 -2.71 1.57
C MET A 1 -51.33 -1.65 2.21
N GLU A 2 -51.28 -1.49 3.52
CA GLU A 2 -51.95 -0.39 4.21
C GLU A 2 -51.32 0.92 3.80
N LYS A 3 -52.14 1.89 3.42
CA LYS A 3 -51.65 3.24 3.09
C LYS A 3 -51.78 4.11 4.32
N ASN A 4 -50.66 4.68 4.74
CA ASN A 4 -50.65 5.67 5.81
C ASN A 4 -51.33 6.98 5.32
N ARG A 5 -52.04 7.67 6.21
CA ARG A 5 -52.67 8.95 5.94
C ARG A 5 -52.07 10.02 6.84
N ALA A 6 -51.87 11.20 6.33
CA ALA A 6 -51.42 12.35 7.08
C ALA A 6 -52.17 13.59 6.67
N ASP A 7 -52.64 14.37 7.67
CA ASP A 7 -53.18 15.70 7.47
C ASP A 7 -52.02 16.70 7.40
N VAL A 8 -51.95 17.46 6.30
CA VAL A 8 -50.87 18.40 6.05
C VAL A 8 -51.43 19.74 5.59
N GLN A 9 -50.71 20.82 5.82
CA GLN A 9 -51.05 22.14 5.38
C GLN A 9 -50.01 22.64 4.36
N ILE A 10 -50.45 23.07 3.19
CA ILE A 10 -49.59 23.62 2.15
C ILE A 10 -50.20 24.98 1.68
N CYS A 11 -49.43 26.05 1.81
CA CYS A 11 -49.84 27.42 1.50
C CYS A 11 -51.20 27.81 2.12
N GLY A 12 -51.42 27.39 3.35
CA GLY A 12 -52.64 27.69 4.09
C GLY A 12 -53.84 26.77 3.83
N ASN A 13 -53.75 25.87 2.85
CA ASN A 13 -54.79 24.88 2.55
C ASN A 13 -54.47 23.53 3.20
N ASN A 14 -55.48 22.88 3.75
CA ASN A 14 -55.36 21.56 4.38
C ASN A 14 -55.60 20.45 3.34
N TYR A 15 -54.74 19.44 3.37
CA TYR A 15 -54.82 18.27 2.51
C TYR A 15 -54.68 16.99 3.34
N VAL A 16 -55.42 15.97 2.93
CA VAL A 16 -55.25 14.61 3.45
C VAL A 16 -54.48 13.81 2.40
N LEU A 17 -53.23 13.51 2.70
CA LEU A 17 -52.37 12.72 1.80
C LEU A 17 -52.34 11.25 2.25
N SER A 18 -52.32 10.37 1.26
CA SER A 18 -52.21 8.91 1.50
C SER A 18 -51.06 8.34 0.72
N SER A 19 -50.14 7.65 1.38
CA SER A 19 -48.93 7.07 0.77
C SER A 19 -48.55 5.77 1.47
N ASP A 20 -47.64 5.01 0.84
CA ASP A 20 -46.93 3.86 1.42
C ASP A 20 -45.82 4.25 2.43
N LYS A 21 -45.53 5.56 2.50
CA LYS A 21 -44.49 6.09 3.42
C LYS A 21 -45.05 6.33 4.82
N SER A 22 -44.18 6.47 5.82
CA SER A 22 -44.60 6.82 7.18
C SER A 22 -45.26 8.22 7.23
N GLU A 23 -46.08 8.46 8.20
CA GLU A 23 -46.76 9.73 8.43
C GLU A 23 -45.75 10.88 8.57
N GLU A 24 -44.65 10.66 9.30
CA GLU A 24 -43.58 11.64 9.47
C GLU A 24 -43.01 12.04 8.13
N ARG A 25 -42.74 11.05 7.25
CA ARG A 25 -42.17 11.28 5.93
C ARG A 25 -43.10 12.04 5.01
N ILE A 26 -44.43 11.78 5.10
CA ILE A 26 -45.43 12.51 4.36
C ILE A 26 -45.46 13.99 4.81
N LYS A 27 -45.40 14.24 6.14
CA LYS A 27 -45.35 15.60 6.70
C LYS A 27 -44.06 16.35 6.30
N GLU A 28 -42.91 15.69 6.29
CA GLU A 28 -41.66 16.30 5.82
C GLU A 28 -41.74 16.73 4.36
N ILE A 29 -42.27 15.86 3.48
CA ILE A 29 -42.44 16.17 2.05
C ILE A 29 -43.39 17.33 1.88
N ALA A 30 -44.52 17.34 2.59
CA ALA A 30 -45.50 18.41 2.53
C ALA A 30 -44.90 19.75 2.99
N LYS A 31 -44.13 19.76 4.07
CA LYS A 31 -43.42 20.93 4.57
C LYS A 31 -42.42 21.46 3.52
N TYR A 32 -41.63 20.56 2.91
CA TYR A 32 -40.71 20.94 1.84
C TYR A 32 -41.44 21.60 0.67
N VAL A 33 -42.57 21.03 0.22
CA VAL A 33 -43.38 21.59 -0.84
C VAL A 33 -43.94 22.97 -0.46
N ASP A 34 -44.46 23.13 0.77
CA ASP A 34 -44.95 24.42 1.28
C ASP A 34 -43.84 25.48 1.25
N GLU A 35 -42.65 25.17 1.73
CA GLU A 35 -41.49 26.06 1.72
C GLU A 35 -41.10 26.46 0.29
N GLN A 36 -41.05 25.52 -0.66
CA GLN A 36 -40.71 25.78 -2.05
C GLN A 36 -41.81 26.65 -2.75
N MET A 37 -43.08 26.39 -2.47
CA MET A 37 -44.18 27.20 -3.01
C MET A 37 -44.16 28.63 -2.49
N ARG A 38 -43.90 28.84 -1.21
CA ARG A 38 -43.75 30.18 -0.61
C ARG A 38 -42.56 30.92 -1.22
N TYR A 39 -41.42 30.25 -1.35
CA TYR A 39 -40.22 30.81 -1.98
C TYR A 39 -40.50 31.25 -3.43
N THR A 40 -41.10 30.37 -4.24
CA THR A 40 -41.48 30.69 -5.64
C THR A 40 -42.48 31.82 -5.72
N SER A 41 -43.47 31.87 -4.82
CA SER A 41 -44.45 32.95 -4.76
C SER A 41 -43.80 34.29 -4.40
N THR A 42 -42.85 34.33 -3.52
CA THR A 42 -42.07 35.51 -3.16
C THR A 42 -41.29 36.04 -4.36
N MET A 43 -40.66 35.14 -5.10
CA MET A 43 -39.92 35.49 -6.34
C MET A 43 -40.83 36.08 -7.42
N LEU A 44 -42.09 35.62 -7.52
CA LEU A 44 -43.09 36.13 -8.45
C LEU A 44 -43.78 37.40 -7.96
N ASN A 45 -43.48 37.91 -6.77
CA ASN A 45 -44.21 38.98 -6.09
C ASN A 45 -45.73 38.74 -6.09
N ALA A 46 -46.16 37.50 -5.91
CA ALA A 46 -47.53 37.06 -5.95
C ALA A 46 -47.92 36.18 -4.80
N ASN A 47 -49.19 36.14 -4.46
CA ASN A 47 -49.68 35.12 -3.51
C ASN A 47 -49.58 33.72 -4.12
N PRO A 48 -49.43 32.68 -3.27
CA PRO A 48 -49.44 31.30 -3.74
C PRO A 48 -50.67 30.98 -4.58
N ASN A 49 -50.46 30.58 -5.82
CA ASN A 49 -51.50 30.30 -6.79
C ASN A 49 -51.09 29.17 -7.75
N TYR A 50 -51.90 28.84 -8.71
CA TYR A 50 -51.63 27.81 -9.70
C TYR A 50 -50.31 28.03 -10.46
N LYS A 51 -49.93 29.26 -10.82
CA LYS A 51 -48.69 29.56 -11.52
C LYS A 51 -47.47 29.26 -10.63
N SER A 52 -47.52 29.65 -9.35
CA SER A 52 -46.45 29.35 -8.40
C SER A 52 -46.35 27.84 -8.14
N ALA A 53 -47.47 27.11 -8.12
CA ALA A 53 -47.46 25.64 -7.94
C ALA A 53 -46.80 24.95 -9.16
N VAL A 54 -47.13 25.36 -10.38
CA VAL A 54 -46.51 24.79 -11.60
C VAL A 54 -45.01 25.07 -11.64
N LEU A 55 -44.58 26.31 -11.33
CA LEU A 55 -43.16 26.66 -11.31
C LEU A 55 -42.40 25.89 -10.18
N THR A 56 -43.03 25.75 -9.03
CA THR A 56 -42.46 24.94 -7.94
C THR A 56 -42.29 23.48 -8.35
N ALA A 57 -43.30 22.92 -9.03
CA ALA A 57 -43.19 21.53 -9.51
C ALA A 57 -42.06 21.37 -10.54
N LEU A 58 -41.86 22.33 -11.44
CA LEU A 58 -40.74 22.33 -12.39
C LEU A 58 -39.39 22.43 -11.68
N ASN A 59 -39.26 23.36 -10.72
CA ASN A 59 -38.00 23.48 -9.93
C ASN A 59 -37.68 22.23 -9.12
N ILE A 60 -38.71 21.58 -8.56
CA ILE A 60 -38.52 20.30 -7.83
C ILE A 60 -38.09 19.18 -8.80
N ALA A 61 -38.70 19.11 -9.98
CA ALA A 61 -38.33 18.15 -11.00
C ALA A 61 -36.89 18.36 -11.49
N GLU A 62 -36.50 19.64 -11.76
CA GLU A 62 -35.10 19.97 -12.11
C GLU A 62 -34.11 19.50 -11.08
N LYS A 63 -34.33 19.81 -9.80
CA LYS A 63 -33.49 19.33 -8.69
C LYS A 63 -33.46 17.81 -8.61
N LEU A 64 -34.56 17.13 -8.92
CA LEU A 64 -34.59 15.67 -8.95
C LEU A 64 -33.67 15.11 -10.02
N TYR A 65 -33.67 15.68 -11.24
CA TYR A 65 -32.75 15.29 -12.32
C TYR A 65 -31.32 15.60 -11.99
N GLU A 66 -30.99 16.78 -11.48
CA GLU A 66 -29.66 17.18 -11.06
C GLU A 66 -29.10 16.20 -9.98
N ASN A 67 -29.93 15.86 -8.98
CA ASN A 67 -29.56 14.90 -7.95
C ASN A 67 -29.36 13.48 -8.52
N GLY A 68 -30.15 13.09 -9.52
CA GLY A 68 -30.00 11.83 -10.24
C GLY A 68 -28.65 11.73 -10.96
N ASP A 69 -28.30 12.79 -11.68
CA ASP A 69 -27.02 12.90 -12.41
C ASP A 69 -25.84 12.90 -11.43
N ALA A 70 -25.95 13.65 -10.32
CA ALA A 70 -24.92 13.68 -9.28
C ALA A 70 -24.73 12.29 -8.63
N LEU A 71 -25.83 11.59 -8.36
CA LEU A 71 -25.79 10.22 -7.82
C LEU A 71 -25.09 9.26 -8.78
N MET A 72 -25.43 9.32 -10.06
CA MET A 72 -24.80 8.48 -11.10
C MET A 72 -23.30 8.76 -11.23
N LYS A 73 -22.91 10.03 -11.17
CA LYS A 73 -21.51 10.44 -11.16
C LYS A 73 -20.77 9.89 -9.95
N LEU A 74 -21.31 10.07 -8.75
CA LEU A 74 -20.72 9.54 -7.50
C LEU A 74 -20.61 8.01 -7.50
N GLN A 75 -21.60 7.32 -8.08
CA GLN A 75 -21.52 5.85 -8.21
C GLN A 75 -20.37 5.44 -9.13
N THR A 76 -20.18 6.16 -10.25
CA THR A 76 -19.09 5.89 -11.19
C THR A 76 -17.73 6.15 -10.55
N GLU A 77 -17.58 7.28 -9.86
CA GLU A 77 -16.35 7.61 -9.12
C GLU A 77 -16.04 6.57 -8.01
N ASN A 78 -17.07 6.14 -7.29
CA ASN A 78 -16.91 5.12 -6.24
C ASN A 78 -16.43 3.78 -6.83
N TYR A 79 -17.00 3.37 -7.97
CA TYR A 79 -16.55 2.18 -8.67
C TYR A 79 -15.09 2.28 -9.15
N GLN A 80 -14.68 3.45 -9.68
CA GLN A 80 -13.30 3.70 -10.08
C GLN A 80 -12.36 3.62 -8.88
N LEU A 81 -12.69 4.28 -7.77
CA LEU A 81 -11.91 4.24 -6.54
C LEU A 81 -11.75 2.81 -5.98
N ASP A 82 -12.81 2.00 -6.02
CA ASP A 82 -12.73 0.61 -5.57
C ASP A 82 -11.75 -0.22 -6.43
N ASN A 83 -11.75 0.00 -7.75
CA ASN A 83 -10.78 -0.64 -8.64
C ASN A 83 -9.35 -0.15 -8.40
N ASP A 84 -9.16 1.16 -8.19
CA ASP A 84 -7.84 1.74 -7.90
C ASP A 84 -7.29 1.18 -6.57
N VAL A 85 -8.13 1.08 -5.55
CA VAL A 85 -7.75 0.48 -4.26
C VAL A 85 -7.28 -0.97 -4.46
N LYS A 86 -8.02 -1.79 -5.21
CA LYS A 86 -7.63 -3.18 -5.51
C LYS A 86 -6.30 -3.24 -6.25
N HIS A 87 -6.09 -2.34 -7.21
CA HIS A 87 -4.84 -2.25 -7.96
C HIS A 87 -3.65 -1.90 -7.05
N TYR A 88 -3.81 -0.89 -6.18
CA TYR A 88 -2.76 -0.50 -5.24
C TYR A 88 -2.44 -1.57 -4.21
N ILE A 89 -3.45 -2.31 -3.73
CA ILE A 89 -3.23 -3.46 -2.84
C ILE A 89 -2.36 -4.52 -3.54
N ALA A 90 -2.68 -4.88 -4.78
CA ALA A 90 -1.91 -5.85 -5.55
C ALA A 90 -0.45 -5.39 -5.78
N MET A 91 -0.25 -4.12 -6.13
CA MET A 91 1.09 -3.53 -6.27
C MET A 91 1.87 -3.56 -4.94
N TRP A 92 1.20 -3.23 -3.84
CA TRP A 92 1.82 -3.26 -2.52
C TRP A 92 2.27 -4.68 -2.12
N GLU A 93 1.42 -5.68 -2.34
CA GLU A 93 1.76 -7.08 -2.08
C GLU A 93 2.95 -7.55 -2.93
N GLN A 94 2.98 -7.18 -4.20
CA GLN A 94 4.11 -7.47 -5.09
C GLN A 94 5.41 -6.80 -4.61
N ALA A 95 5.35 -5.53 -4.25
CA ALA A 95 6.51 -4.80 -3.72
C ALA A 95 7.01 -5.42 -2.41
N LYS A 96 6.11 -5.78 -1.49
CA LYS A 96 6.43 -6.46 -0.24
C LYS A 96 7.15 -7.79 -0.47
N LYS A 97 6.68 -8.58 -1.45
CA LYS A 97 7.34 -9.83 -1.85
C LYS A 97 8.75 -9.58 -2.37
N GLN A 98 8.92 -8.60 -3.27
CA GLN A 98 10.25 -8.24 -3.80
C GLN A 98 11.22 -7.82 -2.70
N VAL A 99 10.77 -7.00 -1.74
CA VAL A 99 11.59 -6.60 -0.58
C VAL A 99 12.00 -7.80 0.25
N THR A 100 11.10 -8.74 0.48
CA THR A 100 11.40 -9.97 1.23
C THR A 100 12.43 -10.84 0.48
N ASP A 101 12.26 -11.01 -0.82
CA ASP A 101 13.19 -11.79 -1.66
C ASP A 101 14.59 -11.15 -1.71
N LEU A 102 14.65 -9.82 -1.84
CA LEU A 102 15.92 -9.07 -1.81
C LEU A 102 16.60 -9.20 -0.44
N LYS A 103 15.85 -9.11 0.65
CA LYS A 103 16.38 -9.28 2.01
C LYS A 103 16.98 -10.68 2.20
N ASN A 104 16.30 -11.72 1.72
CA ASN A 104 16.80 -13.10 1.80
C ASN A 104 18.07 -13.27 0.96
N LYS A 105 18.11 -12.75 -0.26
CA LYS A 105 19.31 -12.77 -1.11
C LYS A 105 20.48 -12.03 -0.47
N MET A 106 20.24 -10.89 0.14
CA MET A 106 21.26 -10.12 0.84
C MET A 106 21.82 -10.90 2.04
N SER A 107 20.96 -11.56 2.83
CA SER A 107 21.40 -12.40 3.95
C SER A 107 22.29 -13.55 3.48
N THR A 108 21.88 -14.29 2.43
CA THR A 108 22.68 -15.40 1.89
C THR A 108 24.03 -14.93 1.32
N GLU A 109 24.10 -13.76 0.73
CA GLU A 109 25.36 -13.21 0.21
C GLU A 109 26.30 -12.76 1.33
N VAL A 110 25.76 -12.19 2.40
CA VAL A 110 26.53 -11.84 3.62
C VAL A 110 27.13 -13.11 4.25
N ASP A 111 26.34 -14.18 4.38
CA ASP A 111 26.81 -15.44 4.93
C ASP A 111 27.91 -16.06 4.05
N ARG A 112 27.76 -16.02 2.73
CA ARG A 112 28.78 -16.48 1.77
C ARG A 112 30.07 -15.66 1.86
N GLN A 113 29.95 -14.36 2.01
CA GLN A 113 31.11 -13.48 2.15
C GLN A 113 31.85 -13.73 3.46
N SER A 114 31.12 -14.00 4.54
CA SER A 114 31.70 -14.40 5.83
C SER A 114 32.48 -15.72 5.72
N GLN A 115 31.93 -16.73 5.06
CA GLN A 115 32.61 -18.01 4.81
C GLN A 115 33.87 -17.82 3.96
N ASN A 116 33.80 -17.05 2.89
CA ASN A 116 34.96 -16.76 2.04
C ASN A 116 36.10 -16.08 2.85
N THR A 117 35.77 -15.14 3.73
CA THR A 117 36.78 -14.48 4.57
C THR A 117 37.43 -15.43 5.57
N GLU A 118 36.65 -16.36 6.12
CA GLU A 118 37.17 -17.40 7.01
C GLU A 118 38.09 -18.40 6.28
N ASP A 119 37.70 -18.81 5.07
CA ASP A 119 38.51 -19.71 4.24
C ASP A 119 39.82 -19.04 3.76
N LEU A 120 39.79 -17.76 3.40
CA LEU A 120 41.00 -16.98 3.12
C LEU A 120 41.94 -16.92 4.31
N LYS A 121 41.40 -16.72 5.52
CA LYS A 121 42.20 -16.73 6.75
C LYS A 121 42.88 -18.08 6.98
N LYS A 122 42.12 -19.19 6.86
CA LYS A 122 42.66 -20.55 6.98
C LYS A 122 43.78 -20.84 5.95
N MET A 123 43.60 -20.30 4.73
CA MET A 123 44.58 -20.46 3.66
C MET A 123 45.86 -19.65 3.95
N GLN A 124 45.70 -18.44 4.49
CA GLN A 124 46.85 -17.63 4.95
C GLN A 124 47.63 -18.30 6.11
N ASP A 125 46.91 -18.86 7.07
CA ASP A 125 47.54 -19.56 8.21
C ASP A 125 48.36 -20.80 7.72
N LYS A 126 47.79 -21.58 6.79
CA LYS A 126 48.55 -22.70 6.16
C LYS A 126 49.75 -22.24 5.38
N LEU A 127 49.67 -21.12 4.66
CA LEU A 127 50.79 -20.55 3.93
C LEU A 127 51.93 -20.17 4.91
N ASN A 128 51.61 -19.52 6.01
CA ASN A 128 52.58 -19.17 7.04
C ASN A 128 53.24 -20.41 7.69
N GLU A 129 52.47 -21.48 7.93
CA GLU A 129 52.99 -22.76 8.42
C GLU A 129 53.96 -23.40 7.42
N MET A 130 53.59 -23.38 6.10
CA MET A 130 54.49 -23.94 5.07
C MET A 130 55.75 -23.11 4.90
N GLU A 131 55.68 -21.77 4.98
CA GLU A 131 56.85 -20.89 4.92
C GLU A 131 57.81 -21.17 6.11
N SER A 132 57.27 -21.36 7.33
CA SER A 132 58.07 -21.74 8.50
C SER A 132 58.75 -23.07 8.32
N ALA A 133 58.01 -24.10 7.90
CA ALA A 133 58.57 -25.43 7.64
C ALA A 133 59.62 -25.42 6.54
N TYR A 134 59.41 -24.62 5.49
CA TYR A 134 60.42 -24.46 4.44
C TYR A 134 61.71 -23.82 4.97
N PHE A 135 61.60 -22.82 5.82
CA PHE A 135 62.75 -22.17 6.47
C PHE A 135 63.51 -23.15 7.35
N ASP A 136 62.80 -23.94 8.15
CA ASP A 136 63.39 -24.96 9.03
C ASP A 136 64.15 -26.01 8.22
N LEU A 137 63.56 -26.55 7.15
CA LEU A 137 64.22 -27.49 6.22
C LEU A 137 65.45 -26.89 5.54
N GLN A 138 65.37 -25.59 5.20
CA GLN A 138 66.50 -24.89 4.60
C GLN A 138 67.69 -24.77 5.59
N MET A 139 67.42 -24.47 6.86
CA MET A 139 68.41 -24.43 7.92
C MET A 139 69.02 -25.82 8.17
N GLU A 140 68.20 -26.87 8.25
CA GLU A 140 68.65 -28.25 8.40
C GLU A 140 69.55 -28.64 7.21
N ASN A 141 69.20 -28.31 6.00
CA ASN A 141 69.98 -28.60 4.83
C ASN A 141 71.38 -27.89 4.85
N VAL A 142 71.40 -26.66 5.36
CA VAL A 142 72.69 -25.93 5.55
C VAL A 142 73.55 -26.65 6.67
N ASN A 143 72.93 -27.04 7.77
CA ASN A 143 73.62 -27.73 8.83
C ASN A 143 74.20 -29.09 8.38
N LEU A 144 73.35 -29.89 7.68
CA LEU A 144 73.82 -31.17 7.10
C LEU A 144 75.01 -31.03 6.11
N LYS A 145 74.90 -29.96 5.23
CA LYS A 145 76.05 -29.66 4.34
C LYS A 145 77.30 -29.28 5.06
N ASN A 146 77.21 -28.60 6.20
CA ASN A 146 78.36 -28.24 7.01
C ASN A 146 78.94 -29.47 7.72
N GLU A 147 78.08 -30.38 8.27
CA GLU A 147 78.48 -31.64 8.80
C GLU A 147 79.22 -32.54 7.81
N ILE A 148 78.66 -32.69 6.60
CA ILE A 148 79.32 -33.42 5.52
C ILE A 148 80.69 -32.83 5.20
N LYS A 149 80.83 -31.50 5.18
CA LYS A 149 82.10 -30.80 4.97
C LYS A 149 83.14 -31.08 6.07
N SER A 150 82.66 -31.08 7.30
CA SER A 150 83.54 -31.37 8.46
C SER A 150 84.03 -32.86 8.49
N MET A 151 83.10 -33.80 8.22
CA MET A 151 83.44 -35.23 8.11
C MET A 151 84.46 -35.54 6.98
N LYS A 152 84.24 -34.84 5.80
CA LYS A 152 85.25 -34.99 4.70
C LYS A 152 86.63 -34.44 5.07
N ARG A 153 86.71 -33.42 5.88
CA ARG A 153 88.00 -32.88 6.34
C ARG A 153 88.70 -33.86 7.31
N LEU A 154 87.94 -34.45 8.23
CA LEU A 154 88.47 -35.42 9.17
C LEU A 154 89.00 -36.71 8.50
N ASN A 155 88.26 -37.23 7.48
CA ASN A 155 88.70 -38.39 6.69
C ASN A 155 89.96 -38.15 5.87
N PHE A 156 90.23 -36.86 5.49
CA PHE A 156 91.48 -36.51 4.80
C PHE A 156 92.66 -36.35 5.70
N GLU A 157 92.45 -36.10 7.02
CA GLU A 157 93.50 -35.99 8.03
C GLU A 157 93.96 -37.41 8.55
N ASP A 158 93.09 -38.45 8.48
CA ASP A 158 93.40 -39.82 8.86
C ASP A 158 94.12 -40.64 7.74
N GLU A 159 94.21 -40.11 6.47
CA GLU A 159 94.91 -40.74 5.35
C GLU A 159 96.34 -40.21 5.11
N LEU A 160 96.87 -39.32 5.96
CA LEU A 160 98.28 -38.82 5.98
C LEU A 160 99.07 -39.32 7.13
#